data_32f2ef77a45794147c5ad2f4ccf50206
#
_entry.id   32f2ef77a45794147c5ad2f4ccf50206
#
_cell.length_a   1.000
_cell.length_b   1.000
_cell.length_c   1.000
_cell.angle_alpha   90.00
_cell.angle_beta   90.00
_cell.angle_gamma   90.00
#
_symmetry.space_group_name_H-M   'P 1'
#
loop_
_entity.id
_entity.type
_entity.pdbx_description
1 polymer ?
#
loop_
_entity_poly.entity_id
_entity_poly.type
_entity_poly.pdbx_seq_one_letter_code
_entity_poly.pdbx_strand_id
1 'polypeptide(L)'
;MSTIYQWWRSLRLKFVGMVALGLAVAITAVACGGGSGGGEGESVGISPELVVDYIHTVAESDRTAYTKHVIGRLEVLEGDENAKGVVPAEATEFWEQEEGIPLPAQMFRMGAELASSEGDFTYGLISPWNINDNQAPKDDFEKEGMDKVVETGEPYKAYREIAGSKYFSAIYPDIAVADACVTCHNEHPVHKERYPDKVFKLDDVMGGVVINLPLGGA
;
A
#
# COMPACT_ATOMS: atom_id res chain seq x y z
N MET A 1 26.90 26.54 12.85
CA MET A 1 26.47 25.37 12.10
C MET A 1 27.66 24.44 11.75
N SER A 2 28.53 24.05 12.66
CA SER A 2 29.67 23.17 12.33
C SER A 2 30.04 22.11 13.38
N THR A 3 29.29 22.00 14.48
CA THR A 3 29.68 21.10 15.60
C THR A 3 29.00 19.73 15.58
N ILE A 4 27.86 19.59 14.91
CA ILE A 4 27.12 18.30 14.84
C ILE A 4 27.71 17.36 13.78
N TYR A 5 28.33 17.89 12.73
CA TYR A 5 28.87 17.07 11.63
C TYR A 5 30.22 16.38 12.00
N GLN A 6 30.96 16.91 12.94
CA GLN A 6 32.22 16.32 13.39
C GLN A 6 32.04 15.16 14.38
N TRP A 7 30.92 15.16 15.13
CA TRP A 7 30.63 14.11 16.12
C TRP A 7 30.28 12.76 15.45
N TRP A 8 29.65 12.81 14.27
CA TRP A 8 29.27 11.59 13.51
C TRP A 8 30.45 10.88 12.83
N ARG A 9 31.54 11.57 12.53
CA ARG A 9 32.73 10.96 11.92
C ARG A 9 33.59 10.19 12.92
N SER A 10 33.59 10.56 14.20
CA SER A 10 34.40 9.91 15.24
C SER A 10 33.79 8.60 15.74
N LEU A 11 32.47 8.37 15.56
CA LEU A 11 31.81 7.11 15.94
C LEU A 11 32.04 5.97 14.92
N ARG A 12 32.27 6.28 13.64
CA ARG A 12 32.48 5.24 12.61
C ARG A 12 33.87 4.60 12.62
N LEU A 13 34.85 5.23 13.22
CA LEU A 13 36.23 4.67 13.27
C LEU A 13 36.48 3.76 14.49
N LYS A 14 35.61 3.68 15.46
CA LYS A 14 35.80 2.82 16.65
C LYS A 14 35.14 1.45 16.57
N PHE A 15 34.32 1.19 15.55
CA PHE A 15 33.61 -0.09 15.38
C PHE A 15 34.24 -1.06 14.37
N VAL A 16 35.36 -0.68 13.69
CA VAL A 16 36.04 -1.55 12.68
C VAL A 16 37.20 -2.35 13.30
N GLY A 17 37.51 -2.15 14.57
CA GLY A 17 38.70 -2.73 15.22
C GLY A 17 38.46 -3.98 16.10
N MET A 18 37.26 -4.57 16.16
CA MET A 18 36.99 -5.61 17.17
C MET A 18 36.25 -6.85 16.68
N VAL A 19 36.39 -7.22 15.41
CA VAL A 19 35.87 -8.52 14.88
C VAL A 19 36.94 -9.17 14.00
N ALA A 20 38.13 -9.39 14.54
CA ALA A 20 39.17 -10.18 13.90
C ALA A 20 39.93 -10.98 14.95
N LEU A 21 39.25 -11.84 15.72
CA LEU A 21 39.87 -12.96 16.44
C LEU A 21 38.81 -14.00 16.78
N GLY A 22 38.88 -15.14 16.16
CA GLY A 22 38.25 -16.37 16.64
C GLY A 22 37.23 -17.00 15.70
N LEU A 23 37.68 -17.69 14.67
CA LEU A 23 37.05 -18.92 14.17
C LEU A 23 38.06 -19.77 13.39
N ALA A 24 38.92 -20.47 14.15
CA ALA A 24 39.52 -21.70 13.68
C ALA A 24 38.60 -22.82 14.21
N VAL A 25 37.71 -23.36 13.39
CA VAL A 25 36.94 -24.57 13.71
C VAL A 25 37.15 -25.60 12.63
N ALA A 26 37.58 -26.73 13.11
CA ALA A 26 37.94 -27.97 12.46
C ALA A 26 36.92 -28.40 11.36
N ILE A 27 37.47 -28.67 10.17
CA ILE A 27 36.83 -29.46 9.14
C ILE A 27 37.04 -30.93 9.54
N THR A 28 36.06 -31.57 10.09
CA THR A 28 35.95 -33.03 10.16
C THR A 28 35.22 -33.51 8.91
N ALA A 29 35.95 -34.02 7.95
CA ALA A 29 35.42 -34.80 6.86
C ALA A 29 34.79 -36.08 7.42
N VAL A 30 33.48 -36.25 7.33
CA VAL A 30 32.81 -37.53 7.42
C VAL A 30 32.47 -37.96 5.99
N ALA A 31 33.26 -38.91 5.50
CA ALA A 31 33.01 -39.58 4.27
C ALA A 31 32.10 -40.79 4.48
N CYS A 32 31.23 -41.01 3.49
CA CYS A 32 30.59 -42.24 3.08
C CYS A 32 29.41 -42.78 3.92
N GLY A 33 28.28 -42.70 3.28
CA GLY A 33 27.09 -43.52 3.50
C GLY A 33 26.11 -43.26 2.39
N GLY A 34 26.14 -44.06 1.30
CA GLY A 34 25.18 -43.97 0.21
C GLY A 34 23.76 -44.23 0.71
N GLY A 35 22.89 -43.29 0.46
CA GLY A 35 21.45 -43.39 0.62
C GLY A 35 20.85 -42.40 -0.40
N SER A 36 20.39 -42.94 -1.53
CA SER A 36 19.54 -42.21 -2.49
C SER A 36 18.19 -41.92 -1.83
N GLY A 37 18.12 -40.83 -1.12
CA GLY A 37 16.88 -40.18 -0.73
C GLY A 37 16.88 -38.81 -1.38
N GLY A 38 16.08 -38.63 -2.44
CA GLY A 38 15.81 -37.33 -3.04
C GLY A 38 15.14 -36.46 -2.00
N GLY A 39 15.94 -35.74 -1.22
CA GLY A 39 15.50 -34.58 -0.49
C GLY A 39 15.31 -33.47 -1.52
N GLU A 40 14.08 -33.26 -1.96
CA GLU A 40 13.69 -31.99 -2.55
C GLU A 40 14.09 -30.96 -1.49
N GLY A 41 15.14 -30.20 -1.79
CA GLY A 41 15.50 -29.03 -1.00
C GLY A 41 14.30 -28.11 -1.04
N GLU A 42 13.60 -28.05 0.09
CA GLU A 42 12.51 -27.10 0.31
C GLU A 42 13.09 -25.73 0.05
N SER A 43 12.78 -25.16 -1.12
CA SER A 43 13.15 -23.80 -1.43
C SER A 43 12.41 -22.93 -0.42
N VAL A 44 13.13 -22.37 0.55
CA VAL A 44 12.58 -21.40 1.51
C VAL A 44 12.25 -20.13 0.74
N GLY A 45 11.20 -20.21 -0.06
CA GLY A 45 10.62 -19.06 -0.74
C GLY A 45 9.67 -18.31 0.23
N ILE A 46 9.56 -17.01 0.04
CA ILE A 46 8.53 -16.22 0.73
C ILE A 46 7.19 -16.57 0.09
N SER A 47 6.15 -16.84 0.91
CA SER A 47 4.83 -17.16 0.37
C SER A 47 4.21 -15.95 -0.35
N PRO A 48 3.44 -16.18 -1.41
CA PRO A 48 2.73 -15.09 -2.11
C PRO A 48 1.83 -14.27 -1.20
N GLU A 49 1.20 -14.91 -0.20
CA GLU A 49 0.37 -14.26 0.81
C GLU A 49 1.16 -13.22 1.60
N LEU A 50 2.37 -13.56 2.03
CA LEU A 50 3.23 -12.66 2.80
C LEU A 50 3.74 -11.50 1.93
N VAL A 51 4.01 -11.76 0.66
CA VAL A 51 4.44 -10.70 -0.29
C VAL A 51 3.33 -9.67 -0.46
N VAL A 52 2.08 -10.08 -0.70
CA VAL A 52 0.98 -9.12 -0.85
C VAL A 52 0.66 -8.41 0.47
N ASP A 53 0.84 -9.05 1.64
CA ASP A 53 0.71 -8.39 2.95
C ASP A 53 1.76 -7.28 3.12
N TYR A 54 3.00 -7.49 2.68
CA TYR A 54 4.04 -6.45 2.72
C TYR A 54 3.75 -5.30 1.75
N ILE A 55 3.34 -5.59 0.52
CA ILE A 55 2.95 -4.57 -0.47
C ILE A 55 1.79 -3.74 0.09
N HIS A 56 0.75 -4.38 0.62
CA HIS A 56 -0.37 -3.70 1.25
C HIS A 56 0.08 -2.80 2.40
N THR A 57 0.90 -3.33 3.32
CA THR A 57 1.37 -2.57 4.49
C THR A 57 2.07 -1.28 4.08
N VAL A 58 2.94 -1.31 3.07
CA VAL A 58 3.65 -0.11 2.58
C VAL A 58 2.67 0.85 1.92
N ALA A 59 1.85 0.37 0.97
CA ALA A 59 0.93 1.20 0.21
C ALA A 59 -0.12 1.89 1.11
N GLU A 60 -0.67 1.16 2.09
CA GLU A 60 -1.64 1.69 3.05
C GLU A 60 -1.00 2.69 4.03
N SER A 61 0.23 2.40 4.49
CA SER A 61 0.96 3.32 5.36
C SER A 61 1.25 4.64 4.68
N ASP A 62 1.73 4.61 3.43
CA ASP A 62 2.02 5.81 2.64
C ASP A 62 0.74 6.63 2.37
N ARG A 63 -0.36 5.96 2.01
CA ARG A 63 -1.65 6.60 1.79
C ARG A 63 -2.18 7.23 3.09
N THR A 64 -2.11 6.52 4.20
CA THR A 64 -2.53 7.02 5.51
C THR A 64 -1.68 8.23 5.95
N ALA A 65 -0.36 8.15 5.76
CA ALA A 65 0.55 9.25 6.06
C ALA A 65 0.23 10.49 5.21
N TYR A 66 0.01 10.31 3.91
CA TYR A 66 -0.39 11.40 3.01
C TYR A 66 -1.72 12.03 3.46
N THR A 67 -2.74 11.22 3.74
CA THR A 67 -4.06 11.69 4.18
C THR A 67 -3.97 12.49 5.48
N LYS A 68 -3.30 11.95 6.50
CA LYS A 68 -3.25 12.58 7.84
C LYS A 68 -2.30 13.77 7.92
N HIS A 69 -1.14 13.67 7.26
CA HIS A 69 -0.05 14.65 7.45
C HIS A 69 0.09 15.66 6.30
N VAL A 70 -0.46 15.38 5.14
CA VAL A 70 -0.50 16.36 4.03
C VAL A 70 -1.90 16.96 3.94
N ILE A 71 -2.92 16.14 3.62
CA ILE A 71 -4.28 16.64 3.44
C ILE A 71 -4.83 17.24 4.74
N GLY A 72 -4.81 16.51 5.85
CA GLY A 72 -5.31 17.00 7.15
C GLY A 72 -4.51 18.21 7.66
N ARG A 73 -3.21 18.32 7.33
CA ARG A 73 -2.45 19.52 7.67
C ARG A 73 -2.84 20.72 6.81
N LEU A 74 -3.10 20.48 5.52
CA LEU A 74 -3.56 21.52 4.60
C LEU A 74 -4.91 22.10 5.08
N GLU A 75 -5.90 21.24 5.39
CA GLU A 75 -7.20 21.66 5.93
C GLU A 75 -7.07 22.55 7.20
N VAL A 76 -6.16 22.17 8.12
CA VAL A 76 -5.89 22.98 9.32
C VAL A 76 -5.31 24.35 8.95
N LEU A 77 -4.41 24.43 7.99
CA LEU A 77 -3.78 25.68 7.56
C LEU A 77 -4.75 26.59 6.80
N GLU A 78 -5.67 26.01 6.03
CA GLU A 78 -6.74 26.75 5.33
C GLU A 78 -7.83 27.22 6.30
N GLY A 79 -8.17 26.40 7.30
CA GLY A 79 -9.20 26.70 8.31
C GLY A 79 -8.79 27.73 9.36
N ASP A 80 -7.51 27.96 9.56
CA ASP A 80 -7.00 28.98 10.48
C ASP A 80 -7.06 30.36 9.81
N GLU A 81 -7.89 31.27 10.35
CA GLU A 81 -8.00 32.65 9.84
C GLU A 81 -6.66 33.40 9.82
N ASN A 82 -5.73 33.00 10.70
CA ASN A 82 -4.38 33.57 10.75
C ASN A 82 -3.41 32.92 9.75
N ALA A 83 -3.75 31.74 9.22
CA ALA A 83 -2.95 30.98 8.28
C ALA A 83 -3.43 31.15 6.82
N LYS A 84 -4.58 31.78 6.60
CA LYS A 84 -5.11 32.06 5.24
C LYS A 84 -4.07 32.76 4.38
N GLY A 85 -3.72 32.14 3.27
CA GLY A 85 -2.72 32.63 2.32
C GLY A 85 -1.27 32.22 2.63
N VAL A 86 -1.03 31.41 3.68
CA VAL A 86 0.28 30.80 3.94
C VAL A 86 0.53 29.61 3.00
N VAL A 87 -0.54 28.86 2.69
CA VAL A 87 -0.51 27.79 1.67
C VAL A 87 -1.79 27.96 0.83
N PRO A 88 -1.76 28.65 -0.29
CA PRO A 88 -2.95 28.90 -1.12
C PRO A 88 -3.28 27.70 -2.03
N ALA A 89 -3.10 26.46 -1.55
CA ALA A 89 -3.35 25.25 -2.32
C ALA A 89 -4.43 24.42 -1.62
N GLU A 90 -5.38 23.89 -2.39
CA GLU A 90 -6.43 22.99 -1.93
C GLU A 90 -6.19 21.57 -2.44
N ALA A 91 -6.67 20.57 -1.69
CA ALA A 91 -6.73 19.21 -2.17
C ALA A 91 -7.98 19.05 -3.05
N THR A 92 -7.79 18.87 -4.36
CA THR A 92 -8.89 18.85 -5.34
C THR A 92 -8.70 17.73 -6.37
N GLU A 93 -9.81 17.23 -6.91
CA GLU A 93 -9.75 16.26 -8.01
C GLU A 93 -9.23 16.87 -9.32
N PHE A 94 -9.26 18.21 -9.45
CA PHE A 94 -8.79 18.98 -10.59
C PHE A 94 -7.42 19.63 -10.36
N TRP A 95 -6.62 19.06 -9.48
CA TRP A 95 -5.36 19.62 -8.98
C TRP A 95 -4.36 20.04 -10.07
N GLU A 96 -4.38 19.39 -11.26
CA GLU A 96 -3.52 19.76 -12.38
C GLU A 96 -3.98 21.05 -13.09
N GLN A 97 -5.30 21.32 -13.07
CA GLN A 97 -5.92 22.50 -13.72
C GLN A 97 -6.05 23.68 -12.76
N GLU A 98 -6.04 23.38 -11.45
CA GLU A 98 -6.13 24.34 -10.37
C GLU A 98 -4.78 24.42 -9.64
N GLU A 99 -4.57 25.43 -8.84
CA GLU A 99 -3.35 25.52 -8.00
C GLU A 99 -3.48 24.61 -6.77
N GLY A 100 -3.73 23.30 -7.01
CA GLY A 100 -4.09 22.32 -6.01
C GLY A 100 -3.04 21.24 -5.80
N ILE A 101 -3.37 20.32 -4.87
CA ILE A 101 -2.64 19.07 -4.68
C ILE A 101 -3.58 17.88 -4.87
N PRO A 102 -3.08 16.70 -5.31
CA PRO A 102 -3.93 15.55 -5.58
C PRO A 102 -4.61 15.02 -4.31
N LEU A 103 -5.82 14.52 -4.48
CA LEU A 103 -6.51 13.78 -3.44
C LEU A 103 -5.78 12.48 -3.08
N PRO A 104 -5.96 11.91 -1.85
CA PRO A 104 -5.30 10.66 -1.44
C PRO A 104 -5.48 9.48 -2.41
N ALA A 105 -6.68 9.34 -3.00
CA ALA A 105 -6.95 8.29 -3.99
C ALA A 105 -6.21 8.53 -5.31
N GLN A 106 -6.02 9.79 -5.73
CA GLN A 106 -5.26 10.14 -6.93
C GLN A 106 -3.76 9.91 -6.71
N MET A 107 -3.22 10.34 -5.56
CA MET A 107 -1.83 10.07 -5.19
C MET A 107 -1.53 8.57 -5.15
N PHE A 108 -2.42 7.78 -4.55
CA PHE A 108 -2.31 6.33 -4.50
C PHE A 108 -2.31 5.71 -5.91
N ARG A 109 -3.21 6.17 -6.80
CA ARG A 109 -3.28 5.69 -8.19
C ARG A 109 -2.01 6.01 -8.97
N MET A 110 -1.47 7.22 -8.85
CA MET A 110 -0.20 7.58 -9.51
C MET A 110 0.95 6.67 -9.04
N GLY A 111 1.02 6.37 -7.74
CA GLY A 111 1.99 5.41 -7.20
C GLY A 111 1.78 4.00 -7.75
N ALA A 112 0.52 3.56 -7.88
CA ALA A 112 0.19 2.26 -8.46
C ALA A 112 0.57 2.14 -9.95
N GLU A 113 0.36 3.19 -10.72
CA GLU A 113 0.75 3.26 -12.14
C GLU A 113 2.28 3.18 -12.29
N LEU A 114 3.02 3.92 -11.46
CA LEU A 114 4.50 3.86 -11.46
C LEU A 114 4.99 2.46 -11.06
N ALA A 115 4.48 1.89 -9.97
CA ALA A 115 4.87 0.55 -9.52
C ALA A 115 4.57 -0.52 -10.57
N SER A 116 3.43 -0.42 -11.26
CA SER A 116 3.05 -1.36 -12.33
C SER A 116 3.90 -1.19 -13.59
N SER A 117 4.54 -0.05 -13.81
CA SER A 117 5.47 0.17 -14.91
C SER A 117 6.88 -0.38 -14.64
N GLU A 118 7.25 -0.50 -13.38
CA GLU A 118 8.58 -0.94 -12.94
C GLU A 118 8.61 -2.41 -12.49
N GLY A 119 7.46 -2.97 -12.12
CA GLY A 119 7.33 -4.34 -11.60
C GLY A 119 6.23 -5.15 -12.28
N ASP A 120 6.22 -6.45 -12.03
CA ASP A 120 5.27 -7.38 -12.64
C ASP A 120 3.94 -7.47 -11.87
N PHE A 121 3.84 -6.88 -10.69
CA PHE A 121 2.61 -6.85 -9.89
C PHE A 121 1.81 -5.57 -10.15
N THR A 122 0.51 -5.65 -9.89
CA THR A 122 -0.36 -4.46 -9.94
C THR A 122 -1.09 -4.28 -8.62
N TYR A 123 -1.39 -3.02 -8.29
CA TYR A 123 -2.32 -2.72 -7.21
C TYR A 123 -3.19 -1.51 -7.58
N GLY A 124 -4.30 -1.34 -6.85
CA GLY A 124 -5.22 -0.25 -7.13
C GLY A 124 -6.35 -0.17 -6.10
N LEU A 125 -7.19 0.85 -6.24
CA LEU A 125 -8.40 1.04 -5.44
C LEU A 125 -9.63 0.60 -6.23
N ILE A 126 -10.51 -0.13 -5.57
CA ILE A 126 -11.84 -0.50 -6.06
C ILE A 126 -12.89 -0.18 -4.99
N SER A 127 -14.10 0.15 -5.39
CA SER A 127 -15.21 0.38 -4.46
C SER A 127 -16.55 0.07 -5.09
N PRO A 128 -17.48 -0.57 -4.37
CA PRO A 128 -18.87 -0.68 -4.80
C PRO A 128 -19.59 0.67 -4.77
N TRP A 129 -19.02 1.67 -4.08
CA TRP A 129 -19.50 3.06 -4.02
C TRP A 129 -18.55 4.01 -4.75
N ASN A 130 -18.10 3.61 -5.93
CA ASN A 130 -17.09 4.35 -6.70
C ASN A 130 -17.60 5.72 -7.18
N ILE A 131 -16.78 6.73 -6.97
CA ILE A 131 -16.94 8.06 -7.57
C ILE A 131 -16.37 8.05 -8.99
N ASN A 132 -15.19 7.46 -9.15
CA ASN A 132 -14.55 7.26 -10.45
C ASN A 132 -14.96 5.89 -11.03
N ASP A 133 -15.51 5.89 -12.25
CA ASP A 133 -16.00 4.66 -12.91
C ASP A 133 -14.91 3.60 -13.12
N ASN A 134 -13.64 4.01 -13.22
CA ASN A 134 -12.51 3.09 -13.34
C ASN A 134 -12.24 2.29 -12.05
N GLN A 135 -12.82 2.68 -10.93
CA GLN A 135 -12.67 2.04 -9.62
C GLN A 135 -13.85 1.11 -9.27
N ALA A 136 -14.80 0.92 -10.17
CA ALA A 136 -15.83 -0.10 -9.97
C ALA A 136 -15.21 -1.51 -10.03
N PRO A 137 -15.66 -2.48 -9.19
CA PRO A 137 -15.25 -3.88 -9.31
C PRO A 137 -15.57 -4.45 -10.70
N LYS A 138 -14.58 -4.99 -11.40
CA LYS A 138 -14.66 -5.34 -12.83
C LYS A 138 -15.03 -6.79 -13.09
N ASP A 139 -14.41 -7.70 -12.35
CA ASP A 139 -14.60 -9.14 -12.54
C ASP A 139 -15.27 -9.80 -11.32
N ASP A 140 -15.54 -11.10 -11.42
CA ASP A 140 -16.24 -11.84 -10.38
C ASP A 140 -15.43 -11.92 -9.07
N PHE A 141 -14.10 -12.02 -9.16
CA PHE A 141 -13.22 -11.99 -7.99
C PHE A 141 -13.32 -10.64 -7.25
N GLU A 142 -13.26 -9.53 -8.00
CA GLU A 142 -13.33 -8.20 -7.39
C GLU A 142 -14.73 -7.94 -6.78
N LYS A 143 -15.81 -8.39 -7.43
CA LYS A 143 -17.18 -8.25 -6.92
C LYS A 143 -17.40 -9.08 -5.66
N GLU A 144 -17.12 -10.40 -5.74
CA GLU A 144 -17.27 -11.29 -4.59
C GLU A 144 -16.35 -10.87 -3.44
N GLY A 145 -15.10 -10.52 -3.76
CA GLY A 145 -14.13 -10.10 -2.76
C GLY A 145 -14.52 -8.80 -2.08
N MET A 146 -15.05 -7.82 -2.82
CA MET A 146 -15.55 -6.58 -2.21
C MET A 146 -16.78 -6.83 -1.32
N ASP A 147 -17.72 -7.69 -1.74
CA ASP A 147 -18.85 -8.05 -0.90
C ASP A 147 -18.36 -8.66 0.43
N LYS A 148 -17.38 -9.57 0.38
CA LYS A 148 -16.78 -10.18 1.59
C LYS A 148 -16.03 -9.17 2.46
N VAL A 149 -15.21 -8.32 1.86
CA VAL A 149 -14.45 -7.29 2.58
C VAL A 149 -15.40 -6.30 3.29
N VAL A 150 -16.47 -5.89 2.62
CA VAL A 150 -17.50 -5.00 3.22
C VAL A 150 -18.27 -5.70 4.35
N GLU A 151 -18.58 -7.00 4.18
CA GLU A 151 -19.32 -7.78 5.17
C GLU A 151 -18.51 -8.04 6.44
N THR A 152 -17.20 -8.37 6.27
CA THR A 152 -16.38 -8.89 7.36
C THR A 152 -15.35 -7.93 7.92
N GLY A 153 -14.93 -6.94 7.12
CA GLY A 153 -13.77 -6.09 7.43
C GLY A 153 -12.42 -6.82 7.28
N GLU A 154 -12.41 -8.06 6.79
CA GLU A 154 -11.22 -8.89 6.66
C GLU A 154 -10.76 -8.98 5.20
N PRO A 155 -9.45 -9.17 4.93
CA PRO A 155 -8.95 -9.33 3.57
C PRO A 155 -9.52 -10.57 2.87
N TYR A 156 -9.87 -10.42 1.59
CA TYR A 156 -10.23 -11.53 0.70
C TYR A 156 -9.04 -11.90 -0.19
N LYS A 157 -8.60 -13.16 -0.16
CA LYS A 157 -7.39 -13.64 -0.85
C LYS A 157 -7.68 -14.92 -1.63
N ALA A 158 -7.18 -15.02 -2.88
CA ALA A 158 -7.31 -16.25 -3.68
C ALA A 158 -6.22 -16.37 -4.75
N TYR A 159 -5.97 -17.61 -5.16
CA TYR A 159 -5.26 -17.93 -6.40
C TYR A 159 -6.24 -17.82 -7.55
N ARG A 160 -5.84 -17.15 -8.63
CA ARG A 160 -6.67 -16.97 -9.83
C ARG A 160 -5.86 -16.97 -11.11
N GLU A 161 -6.56 -17.04 -12.23
CA GLU A 161 -5.98 -16.91 -13.56
C GLU A 161 -6.46 -15.60 -14.19
N ILE A 162 -5.53 -14.80 -14.70
CA ILE A 162 -5.79 -13.55 -15.42
C ILE A 162 -5.11 -13.66 -16.77
N ALA A 163 -5.88 -13.65 -17.86
CA ALA A 163 -5.37 -13.74 -19.23
C ALA A 163 -4.41 -14.94 -19.47
N GLY A 164 -4.68 -16.09 -18.85
CA GLY A 164 -3.89 -17.31 -18.99
C GLY A 164 -2.66 -17.40 -18.08
N SER A 165 -2.42 -16.42 -17.23
CA SER A 165 -1.32 -16.40 -16.25
C SER A 165 -1.85 -16.58 -14.83
N LYS A 166 -1.08 -17.29 -13.99
CA LYS A 166 -1.44 -17.54 -12.61
C LYS A 166 -1.06 -16.35 -11.73
N TYR A 167 -1.99 -15.93 -10.87
CA TYR A 167 -1.80 -14.87 -9.89
C TYR A 167 -2.23 -15.32 -8.50
N PHE A 168 -1.59 -14.74 -7.49
CA PHE A 168 -2.16 -14.60 -6.16
C PHE A 168 -2.73 -13.19 -6.05
N SER A 169 -4.04 -13.08 -5.78
CA SER A 169 -4.71 -11.80 -5.68
C SER A 169 -5.32 -11.62 -4.30
N ALA A 170 -5.28 -10.40 -3.79
CA ALA A 170 -5.84 -10.03 -2.51
C ALA A 170 -6.62 -8.71 -2.62
N ILE A 171 -7.70 -8.59 -1.86
CA ILE A 171 -8.42 -7.34 -1.65
C ILE A 171 -8.42 -7.07 -0.14
N TYR A 172 -7.84 -5.95 0.25
CA TYR A 172 -7.80 -5.48 1.63
C TYR A 172 -8.83 -4.38 1.84
N PRO A 173 -9.44 -4.27 3.03
CA PRO A 173 -10.39 -3.19 3.31
C PRO A 173 -9.69 -1.83 3.24
N ASP A 174 -10.26 -0.90 2.51
CA ASP A 174 -9.88 0.50 2.51
C ASP A 174 -10.76 1.26 3.49
N ILE A 175 -10.17 1.66 4.61
CA ILE A 175 -10.86 2.21 5.77
C ILE A 175 -10.83 3.74 5.76
N ALA A 176 -11.94 4.36 6.19
CA ALA A 176 -12.02 5.81 6.43
C ALA A 176 -11.14 6.21 7.62
N VAL A 177 -9.90 6.62 7.37
CA VAL A 177 -8.88 6.90 8.41
C VAL A 177 -8.88 8.34 8.92
N ALA A 178 -9.67 9.22 8.31
CA ALA A 178 -9.76 10.65 8.65
C ALA A 178 -11.13 11.25 8.27
N ASP A 179 -11.50 12.33 8.94
CA ASP A 179 -12.73 13.08 8.64
C ASP A 179 -12.76 13.57 7.18
N ALA A 180 -11.61 13.95 6.62
CA ALA A 180 -11.48 14.33 5.21
C ALA A 180 -12.00 13.24 4.25
N CYS A 181 -11.75 11.95 4.53
CA CYS A 181 -12.29 10.84 3.73
C CYS A 181 -13.81 10.86 3.73
N VAL A 182 -14.38 10.93 4.93
CA VAL A 182 -15.83 10.86 5.18
C VAL A 182 -16.55 12.06 4.57
N THR A 183 -16.04 13.27 4.85
CA THR A 183 -16.65 14.52 4.38
C THR A 183 -16.65 14.57 2.86
N CYS A 184 -15.49 14.36 2.23
CA CYS A 184 -15.36 14.42 0.77
C CYS A 184 -16.32 13.42 0.10
N HIS A 185 -16.33 12.14 0.53
CA HIS A 185 -17.19 11.13 -0.08
C HIS A 185 -18.67 11.40 0.12
N ASN A 186 -19.10 11.73 1.34
CA ASN A 186 -20.51 11.98 1.63
C ASN A 186 -21.07 13.24 0.95
N GLU A 187 -20.20 14.23 0.71
CA GLU A 187 -20.60 15.48 0.07
C GLU A 187 -20.48 15.48 -1.44
N HIS A 188 -19.70 14.53 -1.99
CA HIS A 188 -19.44 14.47 -3.42
C HIS A 188 -20.73 14.29 -4.24
N PRO A 189 -20.97 15.11 -5.29
CA PRO A 189 -22.20 15.07 -6.09
C PRO A 189 -22.50 13.69 -6.68
N VAL A 190 -21.49 13.01 -7.23
CA VAL A 190 -21.61 11.65 -7.80
C VAL A 190 -22.01 10.64 -6.73
N HIS A 191 -21.46 10.74 -5.52
CA HIS A 191 -21.84 9.84 -4.43
C HIS A 191 -23.29 10.04 -4.02
N LYS A 192 -23.71 11.30 -3.82
CA LYS A 192 -25.10 11.65 -3.48
C LYS A 192 -26.10 11.21 -4.54
N GLU A 193 -25.73 11.27 -5.81
CA GLU A 193 -26.58 10.84 -6.92
C GLU A 193 -26.68 9.31 -7.01
N ARG A 194 -25.54 8.60 -6.95
CA ARG A 194 -25.50 7.15 -7.18
C ARG A 194 -25.85 6.34 -5.94
N TYR A 195 -25.47 6.83 -4.78
CA TYR A 195 -25.54 6.08 -3.51
C TYR A 195 -26.20 6.92 -2.39
N PRO A 196 -27.41 7.47 -2.58
CA PRO A 196 -28.04 8.42 -1.65
C PRO A 196 -28.24 7.87 -0.24
N ASP A 197 -28.38 6.54 -0.11
CA ASP A 197 -28.60 5.85 1.17
C ASP A 197 -27.29 5.44 1.88
N LYS A 198 -26.14 5.59 1.21
CA LYS A 198 -24.84 5.26 1.79
C LYS A 198 -24.19 6.49 2.39
N VAL A 199 -24.07 6.50 3.71
CA VAL A 199 -23.36 7.53 4.47
C VAL A 199 -22.21 6.89 5.22
N PHE A 200 -21.01 7.30 4.91
CA PHE A 200 -19.77 6.82 5.56
C PHE A 200 -19.54 7.51 6.90
N LYS A 201 -18.86 6.79 7.79
CA LYS A 201 -18.34 7.26 9.07
C LYS A 201 -16.87 6.88 9.17
N LEU A 202 -16.15 7.46 10.14
CA LEU A 202 -14.81 6.98 10.50
C LEU A 202 -14.84 5.48 10.78
N ASP A 203 -13.77 4.81 10.38
CA ASP A 203 -13.57 3.37 10.47
C ASP A 203 -14.47 2.51 9.57
N ASP A 204 -15.36 3.11 8.77
CA ASP A 204 -16.10 2.36 7.77
C ASP A 204 -15.20 1.88 6.63
N VAL A 205 -15.49 0.70 6.09
CA VAL A 205 -14.94 0.23 4.81
C VAL A 205 -15.56 1.06 3.68
N MET A 206 -14.71 1.80 2.96
CA MET A 206 -15.12 2.65 1.84
C MET A 206 -14.84 2.01 0.47
N GLY A 207 -14.03 0.97 0.45
CA GLY A 207 -13.61 0.26 -0.74
C GLY A 207 -12.59 -0.82 -0.40
N GLY A 208 -11.77 -1.18 -1.37
CA GLY A 208 -10.70 -2.15 -1.21
C GLY A 208 -9.43 -1.78 -1.97
N VAL A 209 -8.29 -2.15 -1.39
CA VAL A 209 -7.01 -2.17 -2.09
C VAL A 209 -6.85 -3.54 -2.73
N VAL A 210 -6.95 -3.62 -4.05
CA VAL A 210 -6.70 -4.85 -4.79
C VAL A 210 -5.22 -4.95 -5.16
N ILE A 211 -4.61 -6.13 -4.95
CA ILE A 211 -3.22 -6.43 -5.32
C ILE A 211 -3.23 -7.72 -6.14
N ASN A 212 -2.55 -7.72 -7.29
CA ASN A 212 -2.37 -8.90 -8.14
C ASN A 212 -0.88 -9.20 -8.29
N LEU A 213 -0.44 -10.31 -7.71
CA LEU A 213 0.94 -10.79 -7.75
C LEU A 213 1.05 -11.96 -8.73
N PRO A 214 1.82 -11.87 -9.83
CA PRO A 214 2.03 -12.98 -10.74
C PRO A 214 2.86 -14.09 -10.09
N LEU A 215 2.52 -15.35 -10.38
CA LEU A 215 3.15 -16.56 -9.81
C LEU A 215 4.05 -17.31 -10.81
N GLY A 216 4.37 -16.73 -11.92
CA GLY A 216 5.29 -17.27 -12.90
C GLY A 216 6.27 -16.18 -13.26
N GLY A 217 7.56 -16.44 -13.06
CA GLY A 217 8.59 -15.52 -13.54
C GLY A 217 8.55 -15.42 -15.06
N ALA A 218 8.93 -14.26 -15.55
CA ALA A 218 9.19 -13.99 -16.95
C ALA A 218 10.27 -14.93 -17.50
#